data_c7fec158751d72cb3b5b418d43fda69e
#
_entry.id   c7fec158751d72cb3b5b418d43fda69e
#
_cell.length_a   1.000
_cell.length_b   1.000
_cell.length_c   1.000
_cell.angle_alpha   90.00
_cell.angle_beta   90.00
_cell.angle_gamma   90.00
#
_symmetry.space_group_name_H-M   'P 1'
#
loop_
_entity.id
_entity.type
_entity.pdbx_description
1 polymer ?
#
loop_
_entity_poly.entity_id
_entity_poly.type
_entity_poly.pdbx_seq_one_letter_code
_entity_poly.pdbx_strand_id
1 'polypeptide(L)'
;MKPYVIWSPDYRRVSGGIRVLYLLGKLLRDRGLQAEMKMTHGAFVSNPWSVPECHHIPQDAIHVYPEIVQGNPSGSDKVVWWLLNHAKRDGLQFVWHPNIGKQSVLNVPYLEPDIFHPGNETRSGVLVWVGKGYRGYIPEGAREITYQWPGTRIELADVLRSAEYLISFDAYTAVVHEATLCGCPVVVIEQEGWDVTNLTSGPMKVFGAVDCVTKLDEAKAQVGKSFQSYLDYFPTMAEQLDSFIEQTQSL
;
A
#
# COMPACT_ATOMS: atom_id res chain seq x y z
N MET A 1 24.96 -13.08 -5.29
CA MET A 1 24.15 -12.01 -4.70
C MET A 1 23.61 -12.52 -3.38
N LYS A 2 23.54 -11.64 -2.38
CA LYS A 2 23.03 -11.97 -1.03
C LYS A 2 21.54 -12.25 -1.05
N PRO A 3 21.04 -13.26 -0.34
CA PRO A 3 19.60 -13.52 -0.22
C PRO A 3 18.91 -12.49 0.66
N TYR A 4 17.59 -12.33 0.49
CA TYR A 4 16.77 -11.45 1.28
C TYR A 4 15.86 -12.23 2.23
N VAL A 5 15.76 -11.75 3.47
CA VAL A 5 14.79 -12.23 4.45
C VAL A 5 13.90 -11.05 4.84
N ILE A 6 12.65 -11.09 4.39
CA ILE A 6 11.68 -10.02 4.60
C ILE A 6 10.81 -10.37 5.81
N TRP A 7 10.85 -9.52 6.82
CA TRP A 7 10.09 -9.73 8.05
C TRP A 7 8.69 -9.14 7.92
N SER A 8 7.67 -9.96 8.20
CA SER A 8 6.26 -9.56 8.04
C SER A 8 5.39 -10.34 9.02
N PRO A 9 4.23 -9.79 9.42
CA PRO A 9 3.13 -10.61 9.93
C PRO A 9 2.66 -11.64 8.91
N ASP A 10 1.80 -12.58 9.36
CA ASP A 10 1.07 -13.48 8.48
C ASP A 10 0.35 -12.71 7.35
N TYR A 11 0.28 -13.32 6.15
CA TYR A 11 -0.35 -12.68 5.01
C TYR A 11 -1.83 -12.36 5.27
N ARG A 12 -2.20 -11.10 5.01
CA ARG A 12 -3.59 -10.62 5.10
C ARG A 12 -3.94 -9.78 3.89
N ARG A 13 -4.87 -10.26 3.07
CA ARG A 13 -5.30 -9.60 1.83
C ARG A 13 -5.85 -8.19 2.03
N VAL A 14 -6.39 -7.90 3.20
CA VAL A 14 -7.00 -6.60 3.56
C VAL A 14 -5.99 -5.57 4.08
N SER A 15 -4.74 -5.99 4.34
CA SER A 15 -3.68 -5.10 4.84
C SER A 15 -2.75 -4.67 3.70
N GLY A 16 -2.82 -3.40 3.30
CA GLY A 16 -1.92 -2.84 2.28
C GLY A 16 -0.44 -2.98 2.67
N GLY A 17 -0.09 -2.65 3.92
CA GLY A 17 1.29 -2.76 4.41
C GLY A 17 1.84 -4.20 4.38
N ILE A 18 1.03 -5.19 4.76
CA ILE A 18 1.46 -6.59 4.65
C ILE A 18 1.61 -7.01 3.18
N ARG A 19 0.65 -6.63 2.33
CA ARG A 19 0.70 -6.98 0.90
C ARG A 19 1.96 -6.47 0.22
N VAL A 20 2.40 -5.23 0.49
CA VAL A 20 3.60 -4.68 -0.16
C VAL A 20 4.87 -5.42 0.26
N LEU A 21 4.97 -5.91 1.52
CA LEU A 21 6.11 -6.71 1.98
C LEU A 21 6.22 -8.03 1.20
N TYR A 22 5.11 -8.76 1.04
CA TYR A 22 5.11 -9.99 0.24
C TYR A 22 5.35 -9.71 -1.24
N LEU A 23 4.82 -8.62 -1.78
CA LEU A 23 5.05 -8.23 -3.16
C LEU A 23 6.52 -7.85 -3.41
N LEU A 24 7.19 -7.19 -2.46
CA LEU A 24 8.64 -6.98 -2.53
C LEU A 24 9.39 -8.31 -2.68
N GLY A 25 9.02 -9.33 -1.89
CA GLY A 25 9.59 -10.67 -2.00
C GLY A 25 9.42 -11.28 -3.39
N LYS A 26 8.22 -11.14 -3.98
CA LYS A 26 7.97 -11.55 -5.37
C LYS A 26 8.87 -10.79 -6.35
N LEU A 27 8.90 -9.48 -6.28
CA LEU A 27 9.65 -8.64 -7.22
C LEU A 27 11.17 -8.90 -7.18
N LEU A 28 11.72 -9.16 -6.00
CA LEU A 28 13.11 -9.59 -5.85
C LEU A 28 13.34 -10.96 -6.52
N ARG A 29 12.41 -11.90 -6.36
CA ARG A 29 12.47 -13.21 -7.02
C ARG A 29 12.36 -13.11 -8.53
N ASP A 30 11.52 -12.23 -9.05
CA ASP A 30 11.40 -11.94 -10.48
C ASP A 30 12.72 -11.38 -11.08
N ARG A 31 13.57 -10.74 -10.24
CA ARG A 31 14.93 -10.30 -10.60
C ARG A 31 15.99 -11.38 -10.42
N GLY A 32 15.59 -12.65 -10.15
CA GLY A 32 16.48 -13.78 -9.95
C GLY A 32 17.17 -13.83 -8.58
N LEU A 33 16.69 -13.04 -7.60
CA LEU A 33 17.22 -13.00 -6.25
C LEU A 33 16.46 -13.98 -5.35
N GLN A 34 17.17 -14.64 -4.42
CA GLN A 34 16.51 -15.40 -3.37
C GLN A 34 15.86 -14.44 -2.39
N ALA A 35 14.54 -14.58 -2.17
CA ALA A 35 13.79 -13.80 -1.19
C ALA A 35 12.74 -14.68 -0.51
N GLU A 36 12.69 -14.62 0.82
CA GLU A 36 11.86 -15.45 1.68
C GLU A 36 11.22 -14.59 2.79
N MET A 37 10.06 -15.04 3.31
CA MET A 37 9.33 -14.33 4.36
C MET A 37 9.67 -14.88 5.73
N LYS A 38 10.01 -14.02 6.69
CA LYS A 38 10.17 -14.39 8.11
C LYS A 38 9.03 -13.79 8.91
N MET A 39 8.30 -14.64 9.61
CA MET A 39 7.17 -14.18 10.43
C MET A 39 7.63 -13.42 11.66
N THR A 40 7.10 -12.20 11.83
CA THR A 40 7.27 -11.41 13.08
C THR A 40 6.38 -11.96 14.19
N HIS A 41 5.20 -12.43 13.83
CA HIS A 41 4.22 -13.10 14.69
C HIS A 41 3.21 -13.86 13.81
N GLY A 42 2.40 -14.72 14.42
CA GLY A 42 1.47 -15.58 13.68
C GLY A 42 2.15 -16.79 13.03
N ALA A 43 1.41 -17.48 12.21
CA ALA A 43 1.89 -18.60 11.41
C ALA A 43 1.95 -18.21 9.94
N PHE A 44 2.94 -18.75 9.21
CA PHE A 44 3.01 -18.55 7.77
C PHE A 44 1.76 -19.14 7.10
N VAL A 45 1.15 -18.35 6.23
CA VAL A 45 0.03 -18.77 5.39
C VAL A 45 0.37 -18.56 3.92
N SER A 46 -0.27 -19.34 3.05
CA SER A 46 -0.07 -19.18 1.61
C SER A 46 -0.42 -17.76 1.17
N ASN A 47 0.34 -17.24 0.22
CA ASN A 47 0.16 -15.91 -0.35
C ASN A 47 0.04 -15.98 -1.88
N PRO A 48 -0.61 -14.99 -2.54
CA PRO A 48 -0.90 -15.05 -3.99
C PRO A 48 0.37 -15.07 -4.86
N TRP A 49 1.49 -14.66 -4.31
CA TRP A 49 2.76 -14.55 -5.04
C TRP A 49 3.72 -15.72 -4.81
N SER A 50 3.31 -16.74 -4.05
CA SER A 50 4.11 -17.93 -3.73
C SER A 50 5.50 -17.61 -3.20
N VAL A 51 5.63 -16.50 -2.44
CA VAL A 51 6.87 -16.20 -1.72
C VAL A 51 6.99 -17.18 -0.55
N PRO A 52 8.10 -17.95 -0.45
CA PRO A 52 8.24 -19.01 0.54
C PRO A 52 8.52 -18.47 1.95
N GLU A 53 8.27 -19.29 2.95
CA GLU A 53 8.69 -19.05 4.33
C GLU A 53 10.19 -19.30 4.51
N CYS A 54 10.86 -18.42 5.24
CA CYS A 54 12.24 -18.60 5.67
C CYS A 54 12.30 -19.49 6.91
N HIS A 55 12.60 -20.77 6.72
CA HIS A 55 12.80 -21.71 7.82
C HIS A 55 14.21 -21.62 8.43
N HIS A 56 15.21 -21.37 7.60
CA HIS A 56 16.61 -21.23 8.00
C HIS A 56 17.19 -19.95 7.40
N ILE A 57 17.54 -19.01 8.28
CA ILE A 57 18.13 -17.74 7.86
C ILE A 57 19.52 -17.98 7.29
N PRO A 58 19.78 -17.64 6.00
CA PRO A 58 21.13 -17.73 5.44
C PRO A 58 22.09 -16.78 6.17
N GLN A 59 23.33 -17.23 6.38
CA GLN A 59 24.34 -16.47 7.14
C GLN A 59 24.62 -15.07 6.56
N ASP A 60 24.53 -14.91 5.24
CA ASP A 60 24.83 -13.67 4.51
C ASP A 60 23.56 -12.93 4.05
N ALA A 61 22.44 -13.19 4.69
CA ALA A 61 21.15 -12.61 4.30
C ALA A 61 21.04 -11.12 4.64
N ILE A 62 20.41 -10.38 3.74
CA ILE A 62 19.93 -9.01 3.97
C ILE A 62 18.55 -9.08 4.63
N HIS A 63 18.42 -8.49 5.80
CA HIS A 63 17.17 -8.46 6.55
C HIS A 63 16.39 -7.17 6.24
N VAL A 64 15.20 -7.32 5.66
CA VAL A 64 14.28 -6.20 5.40
C VAL A 64 13.27 -6.12 6.55
N TYR A 65 13.32 -5.03 7.31
CA TYR A 65 12.44 -4.79 8.45
C TYR A 65 11.44 -3.67 8.15
N PRO A 66 10.13 -3.90 8.28
CA PRO A 66 9.16 -2.81 8.39
C PRO A 66 9.26 -2.15 9.77
N GLU A 67 8.65 -0.99 9.93
CA GLU A 67 8.66 -0.19 11.18
C GLU A 67 8.12 -0.92 12.41
N ILE A 68 7.29 -1.94 12.22
CA ILE A 68 6.69 -2.72 13.32
C ILE A 68 7.70 -3.67 14.01
N VAL A 69 8.83 -3.98 13.38
CA VAL A 69 9.88 -4.80 13.98
C VAL A 69 10.59 -4.00 15.08
N GLN A 70 10.73 -4.60 16.25
CA GLN A 70 11.42 -4.00 17.38
C GLN A 70 12.86 -4.50 17.48
N GLY A 71 13.79 -3.57 17.66
CA GLY A 71 15.23 -3.89 17.76
C GLY A 71 15.78 -4.53 16.50
N ASN A 72 16.75 -5.44 16.69
CA ASN A 72 17.36 -6.24 15.61
C ASN A 72 17.26 -7.73 15.94
N PRO A 73 16.11 -8.37 15.69
CA PRO A 73 15.91 -9.77 16.09
C PRO A 73 16.79 -10.79 15.34
N SER A 74 17.36 -10.42 14.18
CA SER A 74 18.32 -11.29 13.48
C SER A 74 19.72 -11.23 14.08
N GLY A 75 20.07 -10.15 14.79
CA GLY A 75 21.44 -9.87 15.21
C GLY A 75 22.42 -9.57 14.07
N SER A 76 21.96 -9.50 12.83
CA SER A 76 22.78 -9.21 11.65
C SER A 76 23.13 -7.72 11.56
N ASP A 77 24.28 -7.41 10.98
CA ASP A 77 24.68 -6.08 10.55
C ASP A 77 24.09 -5.67 9.18
N LYS A 78 23.60 -6.66 8.40
CA LYS A 78 22.97 -6.46 7.08
C LYS A 78 21.49 -6.22 7.21
N VAL A 79 21.13 -5.08 7.78
CA VAL A 79 19.73 -4.68 8.01
C VAL A 79 19.37 -3.47 7.16
N VAL A 80 18.22 -3.52 6.51
CA VAL A 80 17.58 -2.40 5.84
C VAL A 80 16.16 -2.21 6.40
N TRP A 81 15.82 -0.99 6.74
CA TRP A 81 14.47 -0.63 7.17
C TRP A 81 13.66 -0.15 5.99
N TRP A 82 12.50 -0.73 5.79
CA TRP A 82 11.51 -0.20 4.85
C TRP A 82 10.30 0.30 5.63
N LEU A 83 10.26 1.62 5.84
CA LEU A 83 9.28 2.27 6.68
C LEU A 83 7.99 2.53 5.90
N LEU A 84 6.95 1.81 6.24
CA LEU A 84 5.61 1.96 5.67
C LEU A 84 4.77 2.97 6.45
N ASN A 85 5.21 3.38 7.64
CA ASN A 85 4.63 4.43 8.46
C ASN A 85 5.72 5.12 9.28
N HIS A 86 5.36 6.19 9.98
CA HIS A 86 6.29 6.97 10.79
C HIS A 86 6.99 6.10 11.86
N ALA A 87 8.31 6.10 11.82
CA ALA A 87 9.17 5.50 12.82
C ALA A 87 10.57 6.13 12.76
N LYS A 88 11.29 6.09 13.89
CA LYS A 88 12.71 6.45 13.94
C LYS A 88 13.54 5.18 13.98
N ARG A 89 14.45 5.02 13.04
CA ARG A 89 15.38 3.88 12.94
C ARG A 89 16.74 4.40 12.54
N ASP A 90 17.79 3.65 12.90
CA ASP A 90 19.16 3.91 12.47
C ASP A 90 19.56 2.97 11.32
N GLY A 91 20.59 3.35 10.56
CA GLY A 91 21.10 2.55 9.43
C GLY A 91 20.44 2.86 8.09
N LEU A 92 20.57 1.92 7.14
CA LEU A 92 20.01 2.06 5.80
C LEU A 92 18.47 1.99 5.84
N GLN A 93 17.83 3.00 5.27
CA GLN A 93 16.38 3.13 5.32
C GLN A 93 15.82 3.50 3.95
N PHE A 94 14.64 2.94 3.66
CA PHE A 94 13.74 3.36 2.59
C PHE A 94 12.38 3.72 3.18
N VAL A 95 11.66 4.63 2.56
CA VAL A 95 10.33 5.05 3.00
C VAL A 95 9.30 4.78 1.91
N TRP A 96 8.08 4.48 2.33
CA TRP A 96 6.96 4.35 1.39
C TRP A 96 6.52 5.71 0.82
N HIS A 97 6.58 6.76 1.61
CA HIS A 97 6.13 8.10 1.23
C HIS A 97 7.05 9.17 1.83
N PRO A 98 7.35 10.27 1.11
CA PRO A 98 8.22 11.35 1.60
C PRO A 98 7.75 12.00 2.90
N ASN A 99 6.45 11.93 3.24
CA ASN A 99 5.92 12.40 4.53
C ASN A 99 6.46 11.59 5.72
N ILE A 100 6.88 10.34 5.50
CA ILE A 100 7.46 9.48 6.55
C ILE A 100 8.87 9.91 6.90
N GLY A 101 9.66 10.34 5.91
CA GLY A 101 11.05 10.73 6.09
C GLY A 101 11.71 11.19 4.80
N LYS A 102 12.99 11.60 4.90
CA LYS A 102 13.78 12.15 3.79
C LYS A 102 14.59 11.08 3.03
N GLN A 103 14.46 9.83 3.40
CA GLN A 103 15.17 8.70 2.81
C GLN A 103 14.66 8.41 1.38
N SER A 104 15.38 7.53 0.67
CA SER A 104 14.97 7.08 -0.66
C SER A 104 13.58 6.43 -0.60
N VAL A 105 12.73 6.78 -1.56
CA VAL A 105 11.38 6.20 -1.66
C VAL A 105 11.50 4.82 -2.31
N LEU A 106 10.79 3.84 -1.76
CA LEU A 106 10.57 2.54 -2.38
C LEU A 106 9.08 2.26 -2.43
N ASN A 107 8.50 2.32 -3.61
CA ASN A 107 7.13 1.88 -3.87
C ASN A 107 7.15 0.59 -4.71
N VAL A 108 6.12 -0.20 -4.56
CA VAL A 108 5.88 -1.41 -5.34
C VAL A 108 4.45 -1.38 -5.92
N PRO A 109 4.18 -2.00 -7.09
CA PRO A 109 2.89 -1.94 -7.75
C PRO A 109 1.85 -2.85 -7.06
N TYR A 110 1.42 -2.47 -5.85
CA TYR A 110 0.55 -3.28 -4.98
C TYR A 110 -0.94 -3.18 -5.31
N LEU A 111 -1.34 -2.18 -6.09
CA LEU A 111 -2.69 -2.07 -6.63
C LEU A 111 -2.78 -2.95 -7.88
N GLU A 112 -3.85 -3.68 -8.00
CA GLU A 112 -4.06 -4.68 -9.07
C GLU A 112 -4.87 -4.02 -10.20
N PRO A 113 -4.24 -3.43 -11.24
CA PRO A 113 -4.96 -2.69 -12.29
C PRO A 113 -5.89 -3.59 -13.13
N ASP A 114 -5.64 -4.90 -13.16
CA ASP A 114 -6.54 -5.86 -13.80
C ASP A 114 -7.86 -6.05 -13.02
N ILE A 115 -7.90 -5.65 -11.75
CA ILE A 115 -9.07 -5.71 -10.88
C ILE A 115 -9.64 -4.30 -10.67
N PHE A 116 -8.79 -3.35 -10.27
CA PHE A 116 -9.16 -1.97 -9.97
C PHE A 116 -8.89 -1.08 -11.19
N HIS A 117 -9.89 -0.94 -12.02
CA HIS A 117 -9.87 -0.12 -13.23
C HIS A 117 -11.23 0.58 -13.40
N PRO A 118 -11.32 1.66 -14.16
CA PRO A 118 -12.59 2.29 -14.46
C PRO A 118 -13.57 1.33 -15.16
N GLY A 119 -14.85 1.48 -14.87
CA GLY A 119 -15.94 0.76 -15.51
C GLY A 119 -16.96 1.72 -16.10
N ASN A 120 -18.03 1.16 -16.68
CA ASN A 120 -19.13 1.90 -17.30
C ASN A 120 -20.42 1.81 -16.46
N GLU A 121 -20.32 1.41 -15.20
CA GLU A 121 -21.47 1.22 -14.30
C GLU A 121 -22.16 2.57 -14.01
N THR A 122 -23.48 2.54 -13.89
CA THR A 122 -24.24 3.68 -13.36
C THR A 122 -23.91 3.82 -11.88
N ARG A 123 -23.38 4.99 -11.52
CA ARG A 123 -22.97 5.28 -10.15
C ARG A 123 -24.10 5.75 -9.29
N SER A 124 -24.22 5.19 -8.08
CA SER A 124 -25.22 5.60 -7.09
C SER A 124 -24.80 5.22 -5.67
N GLY A 125 -25.31 5.97 -4.70
CA GLY A 125 -25.07 5.72 -3.29
C GLY A 125 -23.65 6.11 -2.83
N VAL A 126 -23.48 6.12 -1.52
CA VAL A 126 -22.28 6.56 -0.83
C VAL A 126 -21.63 5.39 -0.13
N LEU A 127 -20.32 5.22 -0.30
CA LEU A 127 -19.53 4.27 0.47
C LEU A 127 -18.80 4.99 1.60
N VAL A 128 -18.51 4.25 2.65
CA VAL A 128 -17.73 4.74 3.79
C VAL A 128 -16.65 3.72 4.15
N TRP A 129 -15.43 4.21 4.39
CA TRP A 129 -14.33 3.45 4.96
C TRP A 129 -13.84 4.11 6.24
N VAL A 130 -13.99 3.44 7.38
CA VAL A 130 -13.48 3.94 8.68
C VAL A 130 -12.03 3.52 8.89
N GLY A 131 -11.69 2.28 8.56
CA GLY A 131 -10.32 1.76 8.64
C GLY A 131 -9.71 1.92 10.04
N LYS A 132 -8.58 2.62 10.09
CA LYS A 132 -7.87 3.01 11.32
C LYS A 132 -8.30 4.39 11.85
N GLY A 133 -9.16 5.09 11.10
CA GLY A 133 -9.60 6.44 11.43
C GLY A 133 -10.65 6.48 12.55
N TYR A 134 -10.98 7.69 12.95
CA TYR A 134 -12.05 7.94 13.90
C TYR A 134 -13.36 8.12 13.14
N ARG A 135 -14.39 7.36 13.54
CA ARG A 135 -15.70 7.41 12.91
C ARG A 135 -16.33 8.78 13.11
N GLY A 136 -16.56 9.50 12.02
CA GLY A 136 -17.29 10.77 11.99
C GLY A 136 -18.75 10.61 11.53
N TYR A 137 -19.32 11.69 11.02
CA TYR A 137 -20.68 11.67 10.48
C TYR A 137 -20.74 10.80 9.21
N ILE A 138 -21.66 9.87 9.19
CA ILE A 138 -21.97 8.99 8.06
C ILE A 138 -23.35 9.39 7.50
N PRO A 139 -23.45 9.71 6.20
CA PRO A 139 -24.74 10.01 5.59
C PRO A 139 -25.74 8.85 5.72
N GLU A 140 -27.01 9.17 5.87
CA GLU A 140 -28.07 8.16 5.85
C GLU A 140 -28.05 7.37 4.52
N GLY A 141 -28.21 6.05 4.60
CA GLY A 141 -28.16 5.16 3.44
C GLY A 141 -26.75 4.86 2.92
N ALA A 142 -25.69 5.43 3.50
CA ALA A 142 -24.31 5.09 3.13
C ALA A 142 -23.99 3.65 3.58
N ARG A 143 -23.21 2.93 2.75
CA ARG A 143 -22.77 1.56 3.02
C ARG A 143 -21.31 1.52 3.44
N GLU A 144 -21.03 0.91 4.58
CA GLU A 144 -19.67 0.83 5.11
C GLU A 144 -18.90 -0.36 4.52
N ILE A 145 -17.73 -0.09 3.93
CA ILE A 145 -16.72 -1.09 3.61
C ILE A 145 -16.03 -1.49 4.91
N THR A 146 -15.88 -2.79 5.16
CA THR A 146 -15.23 -3.34 6.35
C THR A 146 -14.13 -4.34 5.97
N TYR A 147 -13.40 -4.87 6.93
CA TYR A 147 -12.43 -5.95 6.68
C TYR A 147 -13.10 -7.29 6.26
N GLN A 148 -14.40 -7.44 6.48
CA GLN A 148 -15.17 -8.64 6.12
C GLN A 148 -16.01 -8.43 4.85
N TRP A 149 -16.38 -7.20 4.53
CA TRP A 149 -17.21 -6.87 3.37
C TRP A 149 -16.61 -5.69 2.60
N PRO A 150 -16.51 -5.78 1.25
CA PRO A 150 -16.81 -6.93 0.37
C PRO A 150 -15.90 -8.15 0.62
N GLY A 151 -16.39 -9.36 0.30
CA GLY A 151 -15.73 -10.63 0.60
C GLY A 151 -14.45 -10.87 -0.22
N THR A 152 -14.37 -10.31 -1.43
CA THR A 152 -13.24 -10.46 -2.36
C THR A 152 -12.76 -9.10 -2.88
N ARG A 153 -11.58 -9.07 -3.50
CA ARG A 153 -11.07 -7.84 -4.14
C ARG A 153 -11.86 -7.47 -5.40
N ILE A 154 -12.35 -8.48 -6.14
CA ILE A 154 -13.22 -8.26 -7.31
C ILE A 154 -14.52 -7.60 -6.86
N GLU A 155 -15.19 -8.14 -5.85
CA GLU A 155 -16.41 -7.52 -5.29
C GLU A 155 -16.14 -6.11 -4.75
N LEU A 156 -14.96 -5.85 -4.15
CA LEU A 156 -14.60 -4.50 -3.74
C LEU A 156 -14.50 -3.56 -4.94
N ALA A 157 -13.85 -3.99 -6.03
CA ALA A 157 -13.75 -3.19 -7.24
C ALA A 157 -15.13 -2.93 -7.88
N ASP A 158 -16.03 -3.91 -7.89
CA ASP A 158 -17.40 -3.77 -8.41
C ASP A 158 -18.20 -2.73 -7.60
N VAL A 159 -18.11 -2.83 -6.27
CA VAL A 159 -18.77 -1.88 -5.36
C VAL A 159 -18.20 -0.46 -5.54
N LEU A 160 -16.87 -0.32 -5.69
CA LEU A 160 -16.23 0.98 -5.92
C LEU A 160 -16.59 1.56 -7.30
N ARG A 161 -16.70 0.72 -8.36
CA ARG A 161 -17.14 1.19 -9.69
C ARG A 161 -18.57 1.70 -9.70
N SER A 162 -19.45 1.13 -8.89
CA SER A 162 -20.87 1.49 -8.84
C SER A 162 -21.20 2.63 -7.87
N ALA A 163 -20.28 3.01 -6.99
CA ALA A 163 -20.51 4.06 -6.01
C ALA A 163 -20.42 5.47 -6.61
N GLU A 164 -21.24 6.40 -6.11
CA GLU A 164 -21.17 7.81 -6.49
C GLU A 164 -19.87 8.44 -5.94
N TYR A 165 -19.54 8.16 -4.68
CA TYR A 165 -18.29 8.54 -4.04
C TYR A 165 -18.03 7.72 -2.77
N LEU A 166 -16.79 7.77 -2.30
CA LEU A 166 -16.34 7.18 -1.03
C LEU A 166 -16.01 8.27 -0.03
N ILE A 167 -16.43 8.13 1.24
CA ILE A 167 -15.90 8.90 2.37
C ILE A 167 -14.88 8.00 3.09
N SER A 168 -13.65 8.45 3.18
CA SER A 168 -12.59 7.74 3.92
C SER A 168 -12.22 8.52 5.19
N PHE A 169 -12.40 7.89 6.35
CA PHE A 169 -11.91 8.36 7.65
C PHE A 169 -10.49 7.90 7.95
N ASP A 170 -9.90 7.10 7.06
CA ASP A 170 -8.49 6.68 7.10
C ASP A 170 -7.79 7.32 5.91
N ALA A 171 -7.03 8.39 6.16
CA ALA A 171 -6.34 9.13 5.10
C ALA A 171 -5.11 8.38 4.57
N TYR A 172 -4.63 7.34 5.26
CA TYR A 172 -3.48 6.56 4.87
C TYR A 172 -3.85 5.08 4.65
N THR A 173 -4.58 4.83 3.57
CA THR A 173 -5.16 3.51 3.26
C THR A 173 -5.11 3.18 1.76
N ALA A 174 -4.96 1.89 1.45
CA ALA A 174 -5.04 1.39 0.08
C ALA A 174 -6.41 1.63 -0.57
N VAL A 175 -7.49 1.64 0.23
CA VAL A 175 -8.88 1.76 -0.26
C VAL A 175 -9.10 3.08 -1.03
N VAL A 176 -8.44 4.18 -0.63
CA VAL A 176 -8.51 5.45 -1.35
C VAL A 176 -7.93 5.32 -2.77
N HIS A 177 -6.76 4.69 -2.90
CA HIS A 177 -6.15 4.45 -4.21
C HIS A 177 -7.01 3.49 -5.05
N GLU A 178 -7.48 2.40 -4.47
CA GLU A 178 -8.35 1.42 -5.13
C GLU A 178 -9.63 2.05 -5.64
N ALA A 179 -10.25 2.94 -4.84
CA ALA A 179 -11.44 3.68 -5.24
C ALA A 179 -11.18 4.60 -6.44
N THR A 180 -10.12 5.39 -6.38
CA THR A 180 -9.81 6.32 -7.48
C THR A 180 -9.38 5.62 -8.76
N LEU A 181 -8.72 4.44 -8.68
CA LEU A 181 -8.46 3.60 -9.85
C LEU A 181 -9.76 3.10 -10.50
N CYS A 182 -10.77 2.79 -9.69
CA CYS A 182 -12.12 2.44 -10.18
C CYS A 182 -12.93 3.64 -10.70
N GLY A 183 -12.35 4.85 -10.70
CA GLY A 183 -13.05 6.07 -11.07
C GLY A 183 -14.07 6.54 -10.01
N CYS A 184 -13.97 6.08 -8.77
CA CYS A 184 -14.79 6.53 -7.64
C CYS A 184 -14.12 7.73 -6.96
N PRO A 185 -14.74 8.92 -6.95
CA PRO A 185 -14.22 10.07 -6.23
C PRO A 185 -14.19 9.83 -4.73
N VAL A 186 -13.24 10.44 -4.02
CA VAL A 186 -13.06 10.20 -2.59
C VAL A 186 -13.03 11.50 -1.80
N VAL A 187 -13.81 11.56 -0.73
CA VAL A 187 -13.69 12.57 0.32
C VAL A 187 -12.82 11.99 1.43
N VAL A 188 -11.66 12.60 1.67
CA VAL A 188 -10.67 12.13 2.64
C VAL A 188 -10.73 12.98 3.89
N ILE A 189 -10.95 12.36 5.02
CA ILE A 189 -10.93 13.04 6.33
C ILE A 189 -9.50 12.94 6.87
N GLU A 190 -8.90 14.04 7.24
CA GLU A 190 -7.57 14.14 7.82
C GLU A 190 -7.41 13.24 9.05
N GLN A 191 -6.26 12.59 9.17
CA GLN A 191 -5.92 11.72 10.30
C GLN A 191 -4.41 11.72 10.56
N GLU A 192 -4.01 12.06 11.78
CA GLU A 192 -2.63 11.87 12.30
C GLU A 192 -1.52 12.39 11.36
N GLY A 193 -1.74 13.57 10.78
CA GLY A 193 -0.79 14.21 9.86
C GLY A 193 -0.83 13.66 8.43
N TRP A 194 -1.82 12.83 8.12
CA TRP A 194 -2.16 12.42 6.76
C TRP A 194 -3.43 13.13 6.32
N ASP A 195 -3.37 13.78 5.17
CA ASP A 195 -4.47 14.51 4.56
C ASP A 195 -4.54 14.26 3.04
N VAL A 196 -5.47 14.94 2.38
CA VAL A 196 -5.62 14.85 0.93
C VAL A 196 -4.38 15.33 0.17
N THR A 197 -3.58 16.23 0.73
CA THR A 197 -2.37 16.76 0.08
C THR A 197 -1.31 15.67 -0.07
N ASN A 198 -1.16 14.78 0.93
CA ASN A 198 -0.25 13.65 0.85
C ASN A 198 -0.61 12.69 -0.30
N LEU A 199 -1.91 12.54 -0.58
CA LEU A 199 -2.39 11.67 -1.67
C LEU A 199 -2.26 12.33 -3.04
N THR A 200 -2.49 13.63 -3.13
CA THR A 200 -2.55 14.35 -4.41
C THR A 200 -1.22 14.92 -4.88
N SER A 201 -0.20 14.98 -4.02
CA SER A 201 1.13 15.52 -4.34
C SER A 201 2.27 14.52 -4.19
N GLY A 202 2.03 13.37 -3.57
CA GLY A 202 3.05 12.35 -3.30
C GLY A 202 3.32 11.40 -4.48
N PRO A 203 4.17 10.39 -4.25
CA PRO A 203 4.30 9.22 -5.12
C PRO A 203 2.95 8.53 -5.32
N MET A 204 2.74 7.89 -6.48
CA MET A 204 1.46 7.28 -6.85
C MET A 204 0.29 8.27 -6.70
N LYS A 205 0.50 9.47 -7.22
CA LYS A 205 -0.44 10.58 -7.14
C LYS A 205 -1.88 10.17 -7.46
N VAL A 206 -2.79 10.51 -6.55
CA VAL A 206 -4.23 10.27 -6.68
C VAL A 206 -4.90 11.50 -7.27
N PHE A 207 -5.78 11.31 -8.23
CA PHE A 207 -6.70 12.32 -8.73
C PHE A 207 -8.12 12.02 -8.24
N GLY A 208 -8.94 13.05 -8.03
CA GLY A 208 -10.32 12.85 -7.56
C GLY A 208 -10.45 12.56 -6.07
N ALA A 209 -9.44 12.92 -5.26
CA ALA A 209 -9.53 13.00 -3.81
C ALA A 209 -9.63 14.45 -3.36
N VAL A 210 -10.57 14.73 -2.43
CA VAL A 210 -10.86 16.06 -1.86
C VAL A 210 -11.05 15.96 -0.35
N ASP A 211 -10.95 17.10 0.34
CA ASP A 211 -11.07 17.20 1.81
C ASP A 211 -12.51 17.40 2.31
N CYS A 212 -13.44 17.75 1.41
CA CYS A 212 -14.84 17.94 1.79
C CYS A 212 -15.82 17.66 0.65
N VAL A 213 -17.06 17.35 1.01
CA VAL A 213 -18.15 17.01 0.08
C VAL A 213 -18.48 18.18 -0.87
N THR A 214 -18.28 19.43 -0.46
CA THR A 214 -18.55 20.61 -1.30
C THR A 214 -17.64 20.70 -2.53
N LYS A 215 -16.50 19.98 -2.54
CA LYS A 215 -15.55 19.87 -3.66
C LYS A 215 -15.75 18.61 -4.50
N LEU A 216 -16.85 17.88 -4.31
CA LEU A 216 -17.06 16.59 -4.96
C LEU A 216 -17.11 16.69 -6.50
N ASP A 217 -17.65 17.79 -7.04
CA ASP A 217 -17.67 18.00 -8.50
C ASP A 217 -16.26 18.18 -9.08
N GLU A 218 -15.35 18.81 -8.33
CA GLU A 218 -13.93 18.89 -8.70
C GLU A 218 -13.29 17.49 -8.70
N ALA A 219 -13.60 16.66 -7.69
CA ALA A 219 -13.13 15.29 -7.61
C ALA A 219 -13.65 14.46 -8.78
N LYS A 220 -14.94 14.55 -9.11
CA LYS A 220 -15.55 13.85 -10.26
C LYS A 220 -14.88 14.23 -11.59
N ALA A 221 -14.53 15.48 -11.78
CA ALA A 221 -13.85 15.97 -12.98
C ALA A 221 -12.41 15.47 -13.13
N GLN A 222 -11.75 15.04 -12.05
CA GLN A 222 -10.34 14.66 -12.03
C GLN A 222 -10.10 13.15 -11.92
N VAL A 223 -11.02 12.41 -11.27
CA VAL A 223 -10.79 11.00 -10.88
C VAL A 223 -10.40 10.08 -12.03
N GLY A 224 -10.91 10.34 -13.24
CA GLY A 224 -10.60 9.56 -14.45
C GLY A 224 -9.11 9.53 -14.80
N LYS A 225 -8.29 10.44 -14.26
CA LYS A 225 -6.84 10.48 -14.50
C LYS A 225 -6.06 9.51 -13.61
N SER A 226 -6.64 9.02 -12.50
CA SER A 226 -5.92 8.21 -11.50
C SER A 226 -5.39 6.91 -12.06
N PHE A 227 -6.20 6.21 -12.86
CA PHE A 227 -5.80 4.91 -13.42
C PHE A 227 -4.55 5.04 -14.31
N GLN A 228 -4.57 5.95 -15.28
CA GLN A 228 -3.42 6.16 -16.16
C GLN A 228 -2.21 6.66 -15.39
N SER A 229 -2.38 7.60 -14.47
CA SER A 229 -1.30 8.10 -13.62
C SER A 229 -0.61 7.01 -12.81
N TYR A 230 -1.38 6.02 -12.34
CA TYR A 230 -0.80 4.86 -11.65
C TYR A 230 0.02 3.99 -12.58
N LEU A 231 -0.47 3.71 -13.80
CA LEU A 231 0.30 2.95 -14.79
C LEU A 231 1.58 3.68 -15.23
N ASP A 232 1.50 4.99 -15.41
CA ASP A 232 2.65 5.84 -15.79
C ASP A 232 3.74 5.87 -14.70
N TYR A 233 3.40 5.50 -13.47
CA TYR A 233 4.36 5.45 -12.35
C TYR A 233 5.15 4.12 -12.27
N PHE A 234 4.79 3.09 -13.03
CA PHE A 234 5.47 1.77 -13.00
C PHE A 234 6.97 1.83 -13.32
N PRO A 235 7.44 2.60 -14.33
CA PRO A 235 8.87 2.74 -14.58
C PRO A 235 9.62 3.28 -13.36
N THR A 236 9.05 4.29 -12.67
CA THR A 236 9.65 4.86 -11.44
C THR A 236 9.72 3.82 -10.32
N MET A 237 8.70 2.98 -10.14
CA MET A 237 8.75 1.88 -9.16
C MET A 237 9.84 0.87 -9.50
N ALA A 238 10.06 0.58 -10.79
CA ALA A 238 11.12 -0.32 -11.24
C ALA A 238 12.50 0.25 -10.93
N GLU A 239 12.74 1.54 -11.22
CA GLU A 239 13.98 2.25 -10.88
C GLU A 239 14.24 2.29 -9.37
N GLN A 240 13.20 2.53 -8.56
CA GLN A 240 13.29 2.51 -7.10
C GLN A 240 13.68 1.11 -6.58
N LEU A 241 13.12 0.04 -7.16
CA LEU A 241 13.48 -1.33 -6.81
C LEU A 241 14.94 -1.64 -7.19
N ASP A 242 15.40 -1.21 -8.36
CA ASP A 242 16.77 -1.42 -8.80
C ASP A 242 17.76 -0.68 -7.89
N SER A 243 17.44 0.57 -7.51
CA SER A 243 18.21 1.33 -6.52
C SER A 243 18.22 0.68 -5.13
N PHE A 244 17.08 0.12 -4.69
CA PHE A 244 16.99 -0.66 -3.45
C PHE A 244 17.94 -1.88 -3.50
N ILE A 245 17.91 -2.65 -4.59
CA ILE A 245 18.77 -3.82 -4.77
C ILE A 245 20.25 -3.40 -4.74
N GLU A 246 20.64 -2.39 -5.51
CA GLU A 246 22.02 -1.91 -5.57
C GLU A 246 22.54 -1.51 -4.19
N GLN A 247 21.81 -0.66 -3.47
CA GLN A 247 22.22 -0.18 -2.15
C GLN A 247 22.28 -1.31 -1.10
N THR A 248 21.31 -2.21 -1.11
CA THR A 248 21.26 -3.28 -0.11
C THR A 248 22.26 -4.40 -0.39
N GLN A 249 22.58 -4.70 -1.66
CA GLN A 249 23.60 -5.68 -2.00
C GLN A 249 25.03 -5.22 -1.63
N SER A 250 25.22 -3.92 -1.36
CA SER A 250 26.50 -3.36 -0.89
C SER A 250 26.73 -3.52 0.63
N LEU A 251 25.71 -3.93 1.43
CA LEU A 251 25.82 -4.17 2.88
C LEU A 251 26.78 -5.35 3.26
#